data_c4f3a6b4cf5c01f915e300550dcc7394
#
_entry.id   c4f3a6b4cf5c01f915e300550dcc7394
#
_cell.length_a   1.000
_cell.length_b   1.000
_cell.length_c   1.000
_cell.angle_alpha   90.00
_cell.angle_beta   90.00
_cell.angle_gamma   90.00
#
_symmetry.space_group_name_H-M   'P 1'
#
loop_
_entity.id
_entity.type
_entity.pdbx_description
1 polymer ?
#
loop_
_entity_poly.entity_id
_entity_poly.type
_entity_poly.pdbx_seq_one_letter_code
_entity_poly.pdbx_strand_id
1 'polypeptide(L)' 'METEFKLLRQKIQGLIQRVRELETECGQLRSEIDELKRVQDAAASRVAALLDKLEDPE' A
#
# COMPACT_ATOMS: atom_id res chain seq x y z
N MET A 1 -30.92 -8.85 29.58
CA MET A 1 -29.77 -7.95 29.67
C MET A 1 -28.45 -8.61 29.30
N GLU A 2 -28.21 -9.83 29.76
CA GLU A 2 -26.99 -10.56 29.39
C GLU A 2 -26.88 -10.81 27.90
N THR A 3 -28.02 -11.08 27.25
CA THR A 3 -28.04 -11.32 25.80
C THR A 3 -27.63 -10.08 25.02
N GLU A 4 -28.07 -8.89 25.48
CA GLU A 4 -27.74 -7.64 24.84
C GLU A 4 -26.25 -7.32 24.96
N PHE A 5 -25.69 -7.55 26.16
CA PHE A 5 -24.25 -7.39 26.38
C PHE A 5 -23.44 -8.32 25.52
N LYS A 6 -23.91 -9.56 25.38
CA LYS A 6 -23.23 -10.56 24.55
C LYS A 6 -23.20 -10.15 23.10
N LEU A 7 -24.33 -9.67 22.58
CA LEU A 7 -24.42 -9.18 21.21
C LEU A 7 -23.52 -7.98 20.98
N LEU A 8 -23.53 -7.04 21.92
CA LEU A 8 -22.69 -5.85 21.83
C LEU A 8 -21.21 -6.22 21.82
N ARG A 9 -20.82 -7.15 22.69
CA ARG A 9 -19.44 -7.64 22.74
C ARG A 9 -19.03 -8.28 21.43
N GLN A 10 -19.89 -9.09 20.84
CA GLN A 10 -19.62 -9.75 19.55
C GLN A 10 -19.43 -8.70 18.44
N LYS A 11 -20.27 -7.68 18.43
CA LYS A 11 -20.13 -6.61 17.43
C LYS A 11 -18.84 -5.83 17.60
N ILE A 12 -18.47 -5.53 18.84
CA ILE A 12 -17.20 -4.84 19.12
C ILE A 12 -16.01 -5.68 18.66
N GLN A 13 -16.03 -6.96 18.96
CA GLN A 13 -14.95 -7.87 18.54
C GLN A 13 -14.86 -7.95 17.02
N GLY A 14 -16.00 -7.99 16.34
CA GLY A 14 -16.04 -7.99 14.88
C GLY A 14 -15.46 -6.71 14.29
N LEU A 15 -15.75 -5.57 14.90
CA LEU A 15 -15.20 -4.29 14.47
C LEU A 15 -13.70 -4.22 14.68
N ILE A 16 -13.21 -4.69 15.82
CA ILE A 16 -11.78 -4.72 16.10
C ILE A 16 -11.06 -5.59 15.08
N GLN A 17 -11.63 -6.75 14.77
CA GLN A 17 -11.06 -7.64 13.76
C GLN A 17 -11.02 -6.97 12.39
N ARG A 18 -12.09 -6.28 12.02
CA ARG A 18 -12.15 -5.57 10.74
C ARG A 18 -11.11 -4.45 10.66
N VAL A 19 -10.93 -3.71 11.74
CA VAL A 19 -9.91 -2.67 11.80
C VAL A 19 -8.52 -3.26 11.59
N ARG A 20 -8.21 -4.38 12.22
CA ARG A 20 -6.92 -5.06 12.03
C ARG A 20 -6.71 -5.53 10.61
N GLU A 21 -7.77 -6.07 9.99
CA GLU A 21 -7.71 -6.48 8.58
C GLU A 21 -7.41 -5.29 7.67
N LEU A 22 -8.10 -4.18 7.91
CA LEU A 22 -7.90 -2.96 7.13
C LEU A 22 -6.49 -2.39 7.32
N GLU A 23 -5.96 -2.43 8.54
CA GLU A 23 -4.59 -1.99 8.79
C GLU A 23 -3.58 -2.83 8.03
N THR A 24 -3.80 -4.16 7.98
CA THR A 24 -2.95 -5.06 7.22
C THR A 24 -3.02 -4.75 5.74
N GLU A 25 -4.23 -4.56 5.21
CA GLU A 25 -4.42 -4.21 3.80
C GLU A 25 -3.76 -2.88 3.45
N CYS A 26 -3.91 -1.89 4.33
CA CYS A 26 -3.26 -0.59 4.12
C CYS A 26 -1.74 -0.73 4.11
N GLY A 27 -1.18 -1.54 5.00
CA GLY A 27 0.26 -1.80 5.03
C GLY A 27 0.75 -2.46 3.75
N GLN A 28 0.00 -3.43 3.25
CA GLN A 28 0.34 -4.10 2.00
C GLN A 28 0.27 -3.14 0.80
N LEU A 29 -0.77 -2.33 0.75
CA LEU A 29 -0.92 -1.35 -0.33
C LEU A 29 0.20 -0.32 -0.32
N ARG A 30 0.61 0.14 0.87
CA ARG A 30 1.74 1.07 1.00
C ARG A 30 3.03 0.44 0.49
N SER A 31 3.27 -0.83 0.82
CA SER A 31 4.45 -1.54 0.33
C SER A 31 4.43 -1.66 -1.19
N GLU A 32 3.27 -1.96 -1.77
CA GLU A 32 3.12 -2.03 -3.22
C GLU A 32 3.36 -0.68 -3.89
N ILE A 33 2.85 0.39 -3.29
CA ILE A 33 3.08 1.74 -3.80
C ILE A 33 4.56 2.08 -3.78
N ASP A 34 5.26 1.76 -2.68
CA ASP A 34 6.69 2.01 -2.58
C ASP A 34 7.48 1.24 -3.64
N GLU A 35 7.13 -0.02 -3.88
CA GLU A 35 7.76 -0.80 -4.94
C GLU A 35 7.51 -0.20 -6.31
N LEU A 36 6.28 0.16 -6.60
CA LEU A 36 5.92 0.78 -7.88
C LEU A 36 6.67 2.08 -8.09
N LYS A 37 6.82 2.89 -7.05
CA LYS A 37 7.58 4.13 -7.13
C LYS A 37 9.05 3.86 -7.44
N ARG A 38 9.64 2.85 -6.82
CA ARG A 38 11.04 2.48 -7.09
C ARG A 38 11.23 2.06 -8.53
N VAL A 39 10.32 1.23 -9.03
CA VAL A 39 10.36 0.77 -10.43
C VAL A 39 10.19 1.96 -11.36
N GLN A 40 9.26 2.84 -11.05
CA GLN A 40 9.01 4.04 -11.86
C GLN A 40 10.23 4.96 -11.89
N ASP A 41 10.85 5.20 -10.74
CA ASP A 41 12.04 6.03 -10.65
C ASP A 41 13.22 5.42 -11.41
N ALA A 42 13.40 4.11 -11.28
CA ALA A 42 14.45 3.41 -12.02
C ALA A 42 14.23 3.50 -13.52
N ALA A 43 12.98 3.32 -13.97
CA ALA A 43 12.64 3.45 -15.38
C ALA A 43 12.87 4.87 -15.89
N ALA A 44 12.46 5.86 -15.11
CA ALA A 44 12.66 7.27 -15.47
C ALA A 44 14.14 7.61 -15.59
N SER A 45 14.98 7.09 -14.68
CA SER A 45 16.42 7.29 -14.72
C SER A 45 17.04 6.66 -15.96
N ARG A 46 16.59 5.47 -16.35
CA ARG A 46 17.06 4.82 -17.55
C ARG A 46 16.68 5.57 -18.82
N VAL A 47 15.44 6.04 -18.86
CA VAL A 47 14.96 6.84 -19.99
C VAL A 47 15.78 8.13 -20.11
N ALA A 48 16.03 8.80 -18.99
CA ALA A 48 16.83 10.01 -18.97
C ALA A 48 18.26 9.75 -19.47
N ALA A 49 18.86 8.65 -19.03
CA ALA A 49 20.21 8.27 -19.47
C ALA A 49 20.25 7.98 -20.97
N LEU A 50 19.23 7.30 -21.50
CA LEU A 50 19.14 7.02 -22.92
C LEU A 50 18.96 8.27 -23.75
N LEU A 51 18.15 9.22 -23.26
CA LEU A 51 17.96 10.51 -23.92
C LEU A 51 19.25 11.32 -23.97
N ASP A 52 20.02 11.29 -22.89
CA ASP A 52 21.34 11.94 -22.86
C ASP A 52 22.27 11.38 -23.92
N LYS A 53 22.27 10.07 -24.08
CA LYS A 53 23.10 9.42 -25.11
C LYS A 53 22.66 9.80 -26.52
N LEU A 54 21.36 9.92 -26.73
CA LEU A 54 20.82 10.32 -28.04
C LEU A 54 21.10 11.76 -28.38
N GLU A 55 21.15 12.61 -27.36
CA GLU A 55 21.41 14.05 -27.56
C GLU A 55 22.89 14.37 -27.71
N ASP A 56 23.75 13.49 -27.28
CA ASP A 56 25.20 13.65 -27.41
C ASP A 56 25.59 13.52 -28.88
N PRO A 57 26.12 14.57 -29.50
CA PRO A 57 26.40 14.55 -30.94
C PRO A 57 27.59 13.67 -31.34
N GLU A 58 28.20 13.07 -30.35
CA GLU A 58 29.27 12.13 -30.59
C GLU A 58 28.83 10.69 -30.39
#